data_c5ff3617d61415fb53cdf01a740a8512
#
_entry.id   c5ff3617d61415fb53cdf01a740a8512
#
_cell.length_a   1.000
_cell.length_b   1.000
_cell.length_c   1.000
_cell.angle_alpha   90.00
_cell.angle_beta   90.00
_cell.angle_gamma   90.00
#
_symmetry.space_group_name_H-M   'P 1'
#
loop_
_entity.id
_entity.type
_entity.pdbx_description
1 polymer ?
#
loop_
_entity_poly.entity_id
_entity_poly.type
_entity_poly.pdbx_seq_one_letter_code
_entity_poly.pdbx_strand_id
1 'polypeptide(L)'
;MEQGGVETVVCDLVKALPGWESVVISRGGRLVGVVEAAGGRHVALDLKSKNPLTYFTRAWKLRRILHAERPDLVCVHSRVPAWLFVWANRALGLRWITYAHGANSVSRYSEVMTKGDLVIVPSRFLADYLRANYGTPEAKIRVIPNSVDTKRFDPANLDWDFIAEKRREWGIREEDRVIMSIGRVTPVKGLDNLIREFAGRSGKDSASPLKLVIVGGADKHHRKYLESLKVLASSLIPRPSSLIFAGQQTKIPECISIADEIVSANTTKPETFGLSVIEAYAMNKPVRAKRFGGVAEVMEAVEKAGKPTLREAVVSLYAPCLQAKRTLSAYREALDMV
;
A
#
# COMPACT_ATOMS: atom_id res chain seq x y z
N MET A 1 -11.96 -7.30 2.92
CA MET A 1 -11.44 -5.93 3.20
C MET A 1 -10.68 -5.95 4.54
N GLU A 2 -9.54 -6.63 4.56
CA GLU A 2 -8.61 -6.57 5.68
C GLU A 2 -7.65 -5.39 5.48
N GLN A 3 -6.81 -5.07 6.48
CA GLN A 3 -5.85 -3.96 6.36
C GLN A 3 -4.70 -4.34 5.41
N GLY A 4 -4.58 -3.63 4.28
CA GLY A 4 -3.54 -3.82 3.27
C GLY A 4 -3.52 -2.65 2.29
N GLY A 5 -2.41 -2.48 1.54
CA GLY A 5 -2.26 -1.34 0.64
C GLY A 5 -3.33 -1.25 -0.46
N VAL A 6 -3.75 -2.38 -1.01
CA VAL A 6 -4.81 -2.42 -2.04
C VAL A 6 -6.16 -2.01 -1.45
N GLU A 7 -6.49 -2.55 -0.29
CA GLU A 7 -7.73 -2.26 0.41
C GLU A 7 -7.80 -0.78 0.84
N THR A 8 -6.69 -0.21 1.26
CA THR A 8 -6.58 1.23 1.56
C THR A 8 -6.88 2.06 0.32
N VAL A 9 -6.23 1.75 -0.82
CA VAL A 9 -6.47 2.46 -2.09
C VAL A 9 -7.94 2.40 -2.50
N VAL A 10 -8.62 1.25 -2.34
CA VAL A 10 -10.07 1.14 -2.65
C VAL A 10 -10.89 2.05 -1.74
N CYS A 11 -10.62 2.06 -0.43
CA CYS A 11 -11.32 2.96 0.50
C CYS A 11 -11.10 4.44 0.15
N ASP A 12 -9.86 4.80 -0.19
CA ASP A 12 -9.50 6.17 -0.54
C ASP A 12 -10.17 6.60 -1.85
N LEU A 13 -10.29 5.70 -2.83
CA LEU A 13 -11.04 5.96 -4.07
C LEU A 13 -12.53 6.19 -3.79
N VAL A 14 -13.18 5.36 -2.96
CA VAL A 14 -14.60 5.56 -2.61
C VAL A 14 -14.81 6.92 -1.97
N LYS A 15 -13.92 7.33 -1.03
CA LYS A 15 -13.98 8.66 -0.39
C LYS A 15 -13.76 9.81 -1.37
N ALA A 16 -12.89 9.61 -2.34
CA ALA A 16 -12.39 10.66 -3.22
C ALA A 16 -13.23 10.89 -4.48
N LEU A 17 -14.27 10.06 -4.72
CA LEU A 17 -15.12 10.11 -5.91
C LEU A 17 -16.58 10.52 -5.57
N PRO A 18 -16.82 11.72 -5.05
CA PRO A 18 -18.15 12.20 -4.73
C PRO A 18 -19.00 12.26 -6.02
N GLY A 19 -20.27 11.86 -5.90
CA GLY A 19 -21.20 11.82 -7.03
C GLY A 19 -21.14 10.53 -7.87
N TRP A 20 -20.26 9.59 -7.51
CA TRP A 20 -20.25 8.24 -8.06
C TRP A 20 -20.85 7.25 -7.06
N GLU A 21 -21.81 6.45 -7.50
CA GLU A 21 -22.30 5.33 -6.71
C GLU A 21 -21.25 4.22 -6.73
N SER A 22 -20.63 3.94 -5.58
CA SER A 22 -19.55 2.96 -5.46
C SER A 22 -20.06 1.67 -4.80
N VAL A 23 -19.97 0.55 -5.53
CA VAL A 23 -20.29 -0.78 -5.00
C VAL A 23 -19.00 -1.59 -4.89
N VAL A 24 -18.62 -1.96 -3.67
CA VAL A 24 -17.41 -2.75 -3.40
C VAL A 24 -17.77 -4.20 -3.17
N ILE A 25 -17.31 -5.10 -4.05
CA ILE A 25 -17.55 -6.54 -3.94
C ILE A 25 -16.31 -7.21 -3.33
N SER A 26 -16.46 -7.81 -2.16
CA SER A 26 -15.36 -8.51 -1.48
C SER A 26 -15.88 -9.52 -0.46
N ARG A 27 -14.97 -10.33 0.11
CA ARG A 27 -15.31 -11.27 1.21
C ARG A 27 -15.77 -10.58 2.50
N GLY A 28 -15.70 -9.26 2.58
CA GLY A 28 -15.89 -8.50 3.82
C GLY A 28 -14.59 -8.31 4.62
N GLY A 29 -14.71 -7.76 5.83
CA GLY A 29 -13.62 -7.50 6.75
C GLY A 29 -13.70 -6.11 7.38
N ARG A 30 -12.67 -5.74 8.16
CA ARG A 30 -12.65 -4.54 9.02
C ARG A 30 -12.87 -3.20 8.29
N LEU A 31 -12.54 -3.12 7.01
CA LEU A 31 -12.67 -1.89 6.23
C LEU A 31 -14.04 -1.73 5.53
N VAL A 32 -14.98 -2.65 5.73
CA VAL A 32 -16.35 -2.51 5.17
C VAL A 32 -17.02 -1.26 5.72
N GLY A 33 -16.98 -1.06 7.04
CA GLY A 33 -17.54 0.15 7.66
C GLY A 33 -16.92 1.46 7.17
N VAL A 34 -15.64 1.44 6.74
CA VAL A 34 -14.99 2.62 6.15
C VAL A 34 -15.55 2.93 4.77
N VAL A 35 -15.84 1.90 3.97
CA VAL A 35 -16.49 2.06 2.65
C VAL A 35 -17.90 2.62 2.82
N GLU A 36 -18.69 2.06 3.74
CA GLU A 36 -20.07 2.47 3.99
C GLU A 36 -20.14 3.89 4.57
N ALA A 37 -19.25 4.23 5.50
CA ALA A 37 -19.16 5.59 6.03
C ALA A 37 -18.74 6.63 4.97
N ALA A 38 -18.09 6.19 3.90
CA ALA A 38 -17.75 7.02 2.74
C ALA A 38 -18.89 7.11 1.69
N GLY A 39 -20.06 6.53 1.97
CA GLY A 39 -21.20 6.51 1.05
C GLY A 39 -21.17 5.39 0.00
N GLY A 40 -20.19 4.49 0.06
CA GLY A 40 -20.15 3.30 -0.77
C GLY A 40 -21.03 2.17 -0.21
N ARG A 41 -21.36 1.19 -1.05
CA ARG A 41 -22.12 0.00 -0.66
C ARG A 41 -21.23 -1.25 -0.77
N HIS A 42 -21.36 -2.18 0.16
CA HIS A 42 -20.60 -3.43 0.14
C HIS A 42 -21.48 -4.63 -0.19
N VAL A 43 -21.00 -5.48 -1.11
CA VAL A 43 -21.65 -6.75 -1.46
C VAL A 43 -20.68 -7.89 -1.13
N ALA A 44 -21.14 -8.83 -0.29
CA ALA A 44 -20.31 -9.93 0.17
C ALA A 44 -20.21 -11.04 -0.88
N LEU A 45 -18.98 -11.26 -1.39
CA LEU A 45 -18.64 -12.41 -2.24
C LEU A 45 -17.16 -12.76 -2.07
N ASP A 46 -16.83 -14.03 -1.83
CA ASP A 46 -15.44 -14.46 -1.77
C ASP A 46 -14.78 -14.49 -3.14
N LEU A 47 -14.14 -13.40 -3.50
CA LEU A 47 -13.36 -13.26 -4.73
C LEU A 47 -11.89 -13.66 -4.56
N LYS A 48 -11.43 -13.99 -3.34
CA LYS A 48 -10.01 -14.23 -3.03
C LYS A 48 -9.62 -15.71 -3.05
N SER A 49 -10.57 -16.61 -2.90
CA SER A 49 -10.33 -18.06 -2.88
C SER A 49 -9.69 -18.54 -4.19
N LYS A 50 -8.66 -19.36 -4.07
CA LYS A 50 -7.98 -20.03 -5.20
C LYS A 50 -8.52 -21.43 -5.47
N ASN A 51 -9.60 -21.85 -4.78
CA ASN A 51 -10.19 -23.16 -4.97
C ASN A 51 -10.83 -23.28 -6.37
N PRO A 52 -10.33 -24.16 -7.25
CA PRO A 52 -10.84 -24.32 -8.61
C PRO A 52 -12.27 -24.88 -8.63
N LEU A 53 -12.64 -25.71 -7.65
CA LEU A 53 -13.98 -26.32 -7.58
C LEU A 53 -15.10 -25.26 -7.40
N THR A 54 -14.77 -24.13 -6.75
CA THR A 54 -15.75 -23.05 -6.54
C THR A 54 -15.60 -21.91 -7.56
N TYR A 55 -14.71 -22.04 -8.53
CA TYR A 55 -14.42 -20.97 -9.49
C TYR A 55 -15.68 -20.58 -10.30
N PHE A 56 -16.32 -21.55 -10.95
CA PHE A 56 -17.47 -21.28 -11.81
C PHE A 56 -18.71 -20.79 -11.01
N THR A 57 -18.94 -21.36 -9.83
CA THR A 57 -20.04 -20.90 -8.97
C THR A 57 -19.84 -19.47 -8.49
N ARG A 58 -18.60 -19.07 -8.15
CA ARG A 58 -18.28 -17.70 -7.79
C ARG A 58 -18.37 -16.74 -8.98
N ALA A 59 -17.90 -17.15 -10.14
CA ALA A 59 -18.00 -16.35 -11.35
C ALA A 59 -19.49 -16.17 -11.77
N TRP A 60 -20.31 -17.21 -11.63
CA TRP A 60 -21.74 -17.11 -11.86
C TRP A 60 -22.43 -16.18 -10.85
N LYS A 61 -22.10 -16.28 -9.55
CA LYS A 61 -22.60 -15.34 -8.54
C LYS A 61 -22.18 -13.92 -8.85
N LEU A 62 -20.93 -13.71 -9.23
CA LEU A 62 -20.42 -12.40 -9.63
C LEU A 62 -21.22 -11.84 -10.82
N ARG A 63 -21.46 -12.67 -11.84
CA ARG A 63 -22.28 -12.27 -13.00
C ARG A 63 -23.70 -11.84 -12.59
N ARG A 64 -24.34 -12.58 -11.66
CA ARG A 64 -25.68 -12.20 -11.16
C ARG A 64 -25.66 -10.86 -10.43
N ILE A 65 -24.65 -10.63 -9.59
CA ILE A 65 -24.48 -9.35 -8.90
C ILE A 65 -24.29 -8.23 -9.93
N LEU A 66 -23.37 -8.38 -10.87
CA LEU A 66 -23.12 -7.37 -11.91
C LEU A 66 -24.34 -7.10 -12.78
N HIS A 67 -25.14 -8.12 -13.10
CA HIS A 67 -26.39 -7.95 -13.84
C HIS A 67 -27.45 -7.18 -13.04
N ALA A 68 -27.53 -7.41 -11.74
CA ALA A 68 -28.45 -6.70 -10.85
C ALA A 68 -28.02 -5.24 -10.60
N GLU A 69 -26.71 -5.03 -10.37
CA GLU A 69 -26.12 -3.70 -10.10
C GLU A 69 -26.05 -2.80 -11.32
N ARG A 70 -25.95 -3.38 -12.53
CA ARG A 70 -25.79 -2.66 -13.81
C ARG A 70 -24.74 -1.55 -13.76
N PRO A 71 -23.50 -1.84 -13.32
CA PRO A 71 -22.50 -0.79 -13.23
C PRO A 71 -22.11 -0.28 -14.62
N ASP A 72 -21.90 1.03 -14.73
CA ASP A 72 -21.34 1.65 -15.96
C ASP A 72 -19.88 1.25 -16.15
N LEU A 73 -19.14 1.09 -15.05
CA LEU A 73 -17.72 0.76 -15.08
C LEU A 73 -17.36 -0.21 -13.95
N VAL A 74 -16.53 -1.20 -14.26
CA VAL A 74 -16.00 -2.15 -13.26
C VAL A 74 -14.50 -1.95 -13.08
N CYS A 75 -14.07 -1.74 -11.83
CA CYS A 75 -12.67 -1.60 -11.45
C CYS A 75 -12.17 -2.87 -10.75
N VAL A 76 -11.13 -3.50 -11.27
CA VAL A 76 -10.62 -4.76 -10.74
C VAL A 76 -9.20 -4.59 -10.21
N HIS A 77 -8.99 -4.89 -8.92
CA HIS A 77 -7.76 -4.58 -8.18
C HIS A 77 -6.83 -5.78 -7.95
N SER A 78 -7.20 -6.99 -8.37
CA SER A 78 -6.33 -8.16 -8.20
C SER A 78 -6.65 -9.32 -9.14
N ARG A 79 -5.68 -10.23 -9.31
CA ARG A 79 -5.69 -11.28 -10.35
C ARG A 79 -6.85 -12.27 -10.25
N VAL A 80 -7.20 -12.76 -9.05
CA VAL A 80 -8.31 -13.73 -8.90
C VAL A 80 -9.64 -13.07 -9.25
N PRO A 81 -10.01 -11.91 -8.71
CA PRO A 81 -11.18 -11.17 -9.17
C PRO A 81 -11.18 -10.86 -10.67
N ALA A 82 -10.01 -10.52 -11.24
CA ALA A 82 -9.92 -10.23 -12.69
C ALA A 82 -10.29 -11.47 -13.53
N TRP A 83 -9.79 -12.63 -13.18
CA TRP A 83 -10.18 -13.86 -13.89
C TRP A 83 -11.65 -14.21 -13.73
N LEU A 84 -12.21 -14.06 -12.52
CA LEU A 84 -13.63 -14.25 -12.28
C LEU A 84 -14.47 -13.25 -13.09
N PHE A 85 -14.02 -11.98 -13.14
CA PHE A 85 -14.68 -10.94 -13.91
C PHE A 85 -14.65 -11.21 -15.41
N VAL A 86 -13.48 -11.56 -15.97
CA VAL A 86 -13.35 -11.90 -17.41
C VAL A 86 -14.34 -13.00 -17.80
N TRP A 87 -14.52 -14.01 -16.96
CA TRP A 87 -15.51 -15.05 -17.22
C TRP A 87 -16.96 -14.53 -17.09
N ALA A 88 -17.26 -13.79 -16.03
CA ALA A 88 -18.59 -13.24 -15.78
C ALA A 88 -19.02 -12.24 -16.87
N ASN A 89 -18.06 -11.44 -17.36
CA ASN A 89 -18.29 -10.35 -18.31
C ASN A 89 -18.52 -10.83 -19.77
N ARG A 90 -18.18 -12.08 -20.10
CA ARG A 90 -18.37 -12.61 -21.48
C ARG A 90 -19.78 -12.41 -22.05
N ALA A 91 -20.79 -12.35 -21.17
CA ALA A 91 -22.18 -12.19 -21.59
C ALA A 91 -22.79 -10.83 -21.13
N LEU A 92 -22.02 -9.98 -20.46
CA LEU A 92 -22.49 -8.68 -19.98
C LEU A 92 -21.93 -7.51 -20.80
N GLY A 93 -20.73 -7.67 -21.37
CA GLY A 93 -20.08 -6.63 -22.17
C GLY A 93 -19.76 -5.34 -21.43
N LEU A 94 -19.57 -5.42 -20.08
CA LEU A 94 -19.30 -4.25 -19.24
C LEU A 94 -17.90 -3.69 -19.50
N ARG A 95 -17.78 -2.37 -19.49
CA ARG A 95 -16.49 -1.66 -19.48
C ARG A 95 -15.74 -1.93 -18.18
N TRP A 96 -14.43 -2.04 -18.27
CA TRP A 96 -13.66 -2.33 -17.09
C TRP A 96 -12.22 -1.80 -17.10
N ILE A 97 -11.74 -1.47 -15.94
CA ILE A 97 -10.38 -1.01 -15.70
C ILE A 97 -9.68 -2.01 -14.76
N THR A 98 -8.42 -2.30 -15.04
CA THR A 98 -7.57 -3.01 -14.09
C THR A 98 -6.67 -2.04 -13.33
N TYR A 99 -6.59 -2.22 -12.02
CA TYR A 99 -5.61 -1.55 -11.17
C TYR A 99 -4.47 -2.50 -10.87
N ALA A 100 -3.33 -2.34 -11.51
CA ALA A 100 -2.15 -3.13 -11.23
C ALA A 100 -1.36 -2.50 -10.09
N HIS A 101 -1.41 -3.13 -8.91
CA HIS A 101 -0.75 -2.62 -7.70
C HIS A 101 0.66 -3.18 -7.47
N GLY A 102 1.07 -4.20 -8.21
CA GLY A 102 2.34 -4.88 -7.99
C GLY A 102 2.97 -5.47 -9.24
N ALA A 103 4.29 -5.47 -9.30
CA ALA A 103 5.08 -6.23 -10.25
C ALA A 103 5.01 -7.73 -9.90
N ASN A 104 3.91 -8.37 -10.31
CA ASN A 104 3.69 -9.78 -10.07
C ASN A 104 4.63 -10.63 -10.93
N SER A 105 4.89 -11.88 -10.53
CA SER A 105 5.65 -12.82 -11.35
C SER A 105 5.06 -12.92 -12.76
N VAL A 106 5.94 -12.88 -13.77
CA VAL A 106 5.53 -12.97 -15.17
C VAL A 106 4.90 -14.32 -15.45
N SER A 107 3.65 -14.32 -15.87
CA SER A 107 2.89 -15.53 -16.20
C SER A 107 1.58 -15.15 -16.91
N ARG A 108 1.00 -16.10 -17.66
CA ARG A 108 -0.35 -15.96 -18.24
C ARG A 108 -1.41 -15.66 -17.18
N TYR A 109 -1.22 -16.14 -15.95
CA TYR A 109 -2.12 -15.85 -14.85
C TYR A 109 -2.07 -14.37 -14.43
N SER A 110 -0.90 -13.77 -14.43
CA SER A 110 -0.73 -12.34 -14.07
C SER A 110 -1.09 -11.39 -15.21
N GLU A 111 -1.00 -11.84 -16.45
CA GLU A 111 -1.35 -11.08 -17.67
C GLU A 111 -2.80 -10.55 -17.65
N VAL A 112 -3.72 -11.20 -16.93
CA VAL A 112 -5.11 -10.72 -16.79
C VAL A 112 -5.20 -9.27 -16.32
N MET A 113 -4.20 -8.79 -15.56
CA MET A 113 -4.16 -7.41 -15.08
C MET A 113 -3.82 -6.37 -16.17
N THR A 114 -3.56 -6.81 -17.40
CA THR A 114 -3.34 -5.93 -18.57
C THR A 114 -4.51 -5.95 -19.55
N LYS A 115 -5.58 -6.69 -19.23
CA LYS A 115 -6.69 -6.94 -20.18
C LYS A 115 -7.85 -5.96 -20.06
N GLY A 116 -7.84 -5.04 -19.10
CA GLY A 116 -8.83 -3.97 -19.00
C GLY A 116 -8.85 -3.07 -20.25
N ASP A 117 -9.92 -2.34 -20.42
CA ASP A 117 -10.00 -1.29 -21.45
C ASP A 117 -8.91 -0.25 -21.17
N LEU A 118 -8.74 0.11 -19.88
CA LEU A 118 -7.58 0.83 -19.37
C LEU A 118 -6.90 0.04 -18.24
N VAL A 119 -5.62 0.33 -18.03
CA VAL A 119 -4.78 -0.26 -16.98
C VAL A 119 -4.19 0.88 -16.13
N ILE A 120 -4.65 1.02 -14.90
CA ILE A 120 -4.13 2.02 -13.97
C ILE A 120 -2.95 1.41 -13.19
N VAL A 121 -1.87 2.16 -13.13
CA VAL A 121 -0.64 1.81 -12.39
C VAL A 121 -0.19 2.98 -11.52
N PRO A 122 0.42 2.74 -10.33
CA PRO A 122 0.82 3.82 -9.44
C PRO A 122 2.14 4.51 -9.80
N SER A 123 2.90 3.99 -10.77
CA SER A 123 4.24 4.49 -11.12
C SER A 123 4.61 4.17 -12.57
N ARG A 124 5.55 4.93 -13.11
CA ARG A 124 6.16 4.63 -14.41
C ARG A 124 6.91 3.31 -14.40
N PHE A 125 7.60 3.01 -13.30
CA PHE A 125 8.24 1.71 -13.10
C PHE A 125 7.29 0.54 -13.39
N LEU A 126 6.06 0.58 -12.85
CA LEU A 126 5.10 -0.49 -13.09
C LEU A 126 4.53 -0.45 -14.50
N ALA A 127 4.37 0.73 -15.11
CA ALA A 127 4.00 0.87 -16.52
C ALA A 127 5.03 0.19 -17.43
N ASP A 128 6.31 0.51 -17.23
CA ASP A 128 7.42 -0.07 -18.00
C ASP A 128 7.52 -1.59 -17.80
N TYR A 129 7.32 -2.05 -16.54
CA TYR A 129 7.26 -3.48 -16.24
C TYR A 129 6.14 -4.19 -17.02
N LEU A 130 4.94 -3.62 -17.11
CA LEU A 130 3.83 -4.23 -17.85
C LEU A 130 4.08 -4.20 -19.36
N ARG A 131 4.67 -3.13 -19.89
CA ARG A 131 5.05 -3.04 -21.29
C ARG A 131 6.10 -4.08 -21.66
N ALA A 132 7.15 -4.17 -20.89
CA ALA A 132 8.27 -5.08 -21.14
C ALA A 132 7.89 -6.56 -21.05
N ASN A 133 7.03 -6.94 -20.10
CA ASN A 133 6.75 -8.34 -19.81
C ASN A 133 5.47 -8.87 -20.47
N TYR A 134 4.53 -7.99 -20.84
CA TYR A 134 3.23 -8.38 -21.41
C TYR A 134 2.89 -7.66 -22.72
N GLY A 135 3.77 -6.79 -23.22
CA GLY A 135 3.49 -6.01 -24.42
C GLY A 135 2.27 -5.09 -24.29
N THR A 136 1.95 -4.67 -23.08
CA THR A 136 0.77 -3.81 -22.82
C THR A 136 0.90 -2.50 -23.59
N PRO A 137 -0.06 -2.16 -24.48
CA PRO A 137 0.01 -0.92 -25.25
C PRO A 137 0.04 0.31 -24.33
N GLU A 138 0.91 1.27 -24.63
CA GLU A 138 1.02 2.51 -23.84
C GLU A 138 -0.30 3.28 -23.80
N ALA A 139 -1.03 3.29 -24.92
CA ALA A 139 -2.35 3.90 -25.03
C ALA A 139 -3.36 3.39 -24.00
N LYS A 140 -3.20 2.16 -23.46
CA LYS A 140 -4.04 1.61 -22.41
C LYS A 140 -3.57 1.97 -21.01
N ILE A 141 -2.33 2.38 -20.81
CA ILE A 141 -1.77 2.59 -19.46
C ILE A 141 -2.03 4.01 -18.99
N ARG A 142 -2.50 4.14 -17.74
CA ARG A 142 -2.64 5.42 -17.05
C ARG A 142 -1.85 5.37 -15.75
N VAL A 143 -0.82 6.22 -15.68
CA VAL A 143 -0.02 6.35 -14.45
C VAL A 143 -0.73 7.31 -13.51
N ILE A 144 -1.31 6.75 -12.46
CA ILE A 144 -2.03 7.49 -11.41
C ILE A 144 -1.40 7.13 -10.07
N PRO A 145 -0.51 7.99 -9.54
CA PRO A 145 0.10 7.77 -8.24
C PRO A 145 -0.94 7.58 -7.13
N ASN A 146 -0.65 6.72 -6.17
CA ASN A 146 -1.46 6.63 -4.96
C ASN A 146 -1.36 7.94 -4.17
N SER A 147 -2.38 8.25 -3.40
CA SER A 147 -2.40 9.41 -2.50
C SER A 147 -2.08 9.04 -1.06
N VAL A 148 -1.87 10.04 -0.24
CA VAL A 148 -1.83 9.94 1.22
C VAL A 148 -2.94 10.79 1.82
N ASP A 149 -3.64 10.25 2.82
CA ASP A 149 -4.65 11.02 3.57
C ASP A 149 -3.95 12.12 4.40
N THR A 150 -3.89 13.30 3.83
CA THR A 150 -3.17 14.45 4.39
C THR A 150 -3.81 15.03 5.66
N LYS A 151 -5.06 14.65 5.97
CA LYS A 151 -5.71 15.00 7.24
C LYS A 151 -5.33 14.01 8.33
N ARG A 152 -5.26 12.73 8.00
CA ARG A 152 -4.84 11.67 8.92
C ARG A 152 -3.33 11.73 9.18
N PHE A 153 -2.52 11.91 8.14
CA PHE A 153 -1.06 12.04 8.26
C PHE A 153 -0.71 13.54 8.36
N ASP A 154 -1.05 14.12 9.53
CA ASP A 154 -0.80 15.52 9.85
C ASP A 154 -0.11 15.64 11.20
N PRO A 155 1.11 16.19 11.27
CA PRO A 155 1.80 16.43 12.54
C PRO A 155 1.05 17.31 13.53
N ALA A 156 0.10 18.14 13.03
CA ALA A 156 -0.72 19.00 13.87
C ALA A 156 -1.89 18.26 14.56
N ASN A 157 -2.24 17.07 14.09
CA ASN A 157 -3.43 16.33 14.53
C ASN A 157 -3.06 14.98 15.19
N LEU A 158 -2.12 14.99 16.12
CA LEU A 158 -1.61 13.78 16.77
C LEU A 158 -2.25 13.56 18.14
N ASP A 159 -2.46 12.30 18.48
CA ASP A 159 -2.82 11.85 19.83
C ASP A 159 -1.56 11.74 20.69
N TRP A 160 -1.28 12.79 21.45
CA TRP A 160 -0.08 12.88 22.28
C TRP A 160 -0.09 11.91 23.46
N ASP A 161 -1.27 11.55 23.98
CA ASP A 161 -1.39 10.55 25.06
C ASP A 161 -0.98 9.17 24.54
N PHE A 162 -1.44 8.80 23.34
CA PHE A 162 -1.01 7.57 22.69
C PHE A 162 0.51 7.56 22.40
N ILE A 163 1.06 8.68 21.95
CA ILE A 163 2.51 8.81 21.71
C ILE A 163 3.29 8.60 23.00
N ALA A 164 2.88 9.26 24.08
CA ALA A 164 3.51 9.13 25.40
C ALA A 164 3.41 7.69 25.94
N GLU A 165 2.25 7.04 25.77
CA GLU A 165 2.05 5.63 26.11
C GLU A 165 3.03 4.74 25.33
N LYS A 166 3.13 4.90 24.00
CA LYS A 166 4.01 4.06 23.17
C LYS A 166 5.48 4.31 23.43
N ARG A 167 5.89 5.55 23.70
CA ARG A 167 7.28 5.81 24.12
C ARG A 167 7.62 5.05 25.40
N ARG A 168 6.71 5.04 26.40
CA ARG A 168 6.89 4.26 27.64
C ARG A 168 6.91 2.76 27.40
N GLU A 169 5.94 2.23 26.64
CA GLU A 169 5.83 0.81 26.30
C GLU A 169 7.09 0.31 25.56
N TRP A 170 7.62 1.11 24.65
CA TRP A 170 8.80 0.76 23.87
C TRP A 170 10.13 1.14 24.54
N GLY A 171 10.08 1.71 25.72
CA GLY A 171 11.26 2.15 26.47
C GLY A 171 12.07 3.19 25.73
N ILE A 172 11.41 4.10 25.03
CA ILE A 172 12.05 5.20 24.25
C ILE A 172 12.12 6.42 25.13
N ARG A 173 13.34 6.89 25.41
CA ARG A 173 13.65 8.11 26.16
C ARG A 173 13.80 9.31 25.22
N GLU A 174 13.89 10.52 25.77
CA GLU A 174 14.01 11.74 24.95
C GLU A 174 15.32 11.78 24.17
N GLU A 175 16.41 11.30 24.77
CA GLU A 175 17.75 11.27 24.16
C GLU A 175 17.94 10.14 23.15
N ASP A 176 17.01 9.16 23.07
CA ASP A 176 17.14 8.03 22.15
C ASP A 176 16.84 8.49 20.69
N ARG A 177 17.75 8.15 19.79
CA ARG A 177 17.49 8.30 18.35
C ARG A 177 16.74 7.08 17.81
N VAL A 178 15.59 7.32 17.21
CA VAL A 178 14.67 6.26 16.80
C VAL A 178 14.67 6.09 15.28
N ILE A 179 15.13 4.93 14.82
CA ILE A 179 14.93 4.46 13.45
C ILE A 179 13.70 3.57 13.42
N MET A 180 12.80 3.77 12.47
CA MET A 180 11.58 2.96 12.39
C MET A 180 11.38 2.38 11.00
N SER A 181 10.95 1.12 10.94
CA SER A 181 10.48 0.49 9.71
C SER A 181 9.00 0.13 9.84
N ILE A 182 8.21 0.50 8.83
CA ILE A 182 6.75 0.35 8.86
C ILE A 182 6.29 -0.53 7.69
N GLY A 183 5.52 -1.55 7.98
CA GLY A 183 4.93 -2.43 6.98
C GLY A 183 4.79 -3.87 7.43
N ARG A 184 4.21 -4.71 6.58
CA ARG A 184 4.07 -6.14 6.88
C ARG A 184 5.42 -6.81 7.08
N VAL A 185 5.53 -7.66 8.08
CA VAL A 185 6.74 -8.45 8.33
C VAL A 185 6.77 -9.61 7.33
N THR A 186 7.49 -9.40 6.23
CA THR A 186 7.66 -10.37 5.14
C THR A 186 9.10 -10.33 4.62
N PRO A 187 9.63 -11.43 4.05
CA PRO A 187 11.01 -11.45 3.51
C PRO A 187 11.29 -10.37 2.48
N VAL A 188 10.29 -9.99 1.68
CA VAL A 188 10.44 -8.93 0.66
C VAL A 188 10.79 -7.58 1.27
N LYS A 189 10.43 -7.34 2.54
CA LYS A 189 10.71 -6.07 3.23
C LYS A 189 12.14 -5.93 3.74
N GLY A 190 12.98 -6.98 3.64
CA GLY A 190 14.41 -6.92 3.94
C GLY A 190 14.76 -6.57 5.40
N LEU A 191 13.87 -6.93 6.34
CA LEU A 191 14.05 -6.59 7.76
C LEU A 191 15.27 -7.28 8.38
N ASP A 192 15.67 -8.43 7.87
CA ASP A 192 16.90 -9.13 8.24
C ASP A 192 18.15 -8.29 7.92
N ASN A 193 18.20 -7.67 6.75
CA ASN A 193 19.29 -6.75 6.39
C ASN A 193 19.29 -5.50 7.28
N LEU A 194 18.11 -4.95 7.59
CA LEU A 194 17.98 -3.81 8.49
C LEU A 194 18.49 -4.13 9.90
N ILE A 195 18.17 -5.31 10.43
CA ILE A 195 18.66 -5.76 11.74
C ILE A 195 20.17 -5.90 11.75
N ARG A 196 20.78 -6.47 10.70
CA ARG A 196 22.25 -6.59 10.57
C ARG A 196 22.93 -5.21 10.47
N GLU A 197 22.39 -4.31 9.67
CA GLU A 197 22.86 -2.93 9.55
C GLU A 197 22.79 -2.21 10.91
N PHE A 198 21.65 -2.33 11.58
CA PHE A 198 21.44 -1.73 12.90
C PHE A 198 22.43 -2.26 13.94
N ALA A 199 22.67 -3.57 13.98
CA ALA A 199 23.64 -4.19 14.88
C ALA A 199 25.06 -3.64 14.67
N GLY A 200 25.47 -3.41 13.42
CA GLY A 200 26.76 -2.81 13.09
C GLY A 200 26.91 -1.33 13.51
N ARG A 201 25.80 -0.63 13.72
CA ARG A 201 25.75 0.79 14.14
C ARG A 201 25.59 0.95 15.66
N SER A 202 24.86 0.07 16.31
CA SER A 202 24.42 0.19 17.71
C SER A 202 25.55 0.14 18.75
N GLY A 203 26.80 -0.13 18.34
CA GLY A 203 27.96 -0.15 19.22
C GLY A 203 28.91 1.06 19.07
N LYS A 204 28.65 1.96 18.11
CA LYS A 204 29.61 3.01 17.72
C LYS A 204 29.28 4.41 18.20
N ASP A 205 28.02 4.73 18.50
CA ASP A 205 27.59 6.03 18.96
C ASP A 205 27.21 6.00 20.45
N SER A 206 28.04 6.62 21.27
CA SER A 206 27.81 6.71 22.71
C SER A 206 26.99 7.92 23.14
N ALA A 207 26.83 8.93 22.30
CA ALA A 207 26.20 10.20 22.66
C ALA A 207 24.65 10.15 22.64
N SER A 208 24.05 9.36 21.73
CA SER A 208 22.59 9.16 21.66
C SER A 208 22.30 7.68 21.41
N PRO A 209 21.69 6.97 22.37
CA PRO A 209 21.39 5.57 22.21
C PRO A 209 20.43 5.34 21.03
N LEU A 210 20.83 4.47 20.11
CA LEU A 210 20.07 4.16 18.91
C LEU A 210 19.02 3.10 19.20
N LYS A 211 17.77 3.34 18.77
CA LYS A 211 16.65 2.40 18.84
C LYS A 211 16.15 2.04 17.44
N LEU A 212 15.83 0.78 17.24
CA LEU A 212 15.13 0.30 16.03
C LEU A 212 13.73 -0.19 16.41
N VAL A 213 12.71 0.40 15.81
CA VAL A 213 11.31 -0.01 15.99
C VAL A 213 10.78 -0.59 14.69
N ILE A 214 10.30 -1.83 14.73
CA ILE A 214 9.66 -2.50 13.61
C ILE A 214 8.15 -2.53 13.86
N VAL A 215 7.42 -1.68 13.12
CA VAL A 215 5.96 -1.56 13.20
C VAL A 215 5.32 -2.39 12.08
N GLY A 216 4.59 -3.42 12.46
CA GLY A 216 3.85 -4.27 11.53
C GLY A 216 3.68 -5.69 12.02
N GLY A 217 2.71 -6.37 11.45
CA GLY A 217 2.40 -7.77 11.77
C GLY A 217 2.88 -8.75 10.72
N ALA A 218 3.06 -9.99 11.13
CA ALA A 218 3.24 -11.15 10.25
C ALA A 218 1.91 -11.88 10.09
N ASP A 219 1.52 -12.19 8.86
CA ASP A 219 0.39 -13.09 8.62
C ASP A 219 0.75 -14.55 8.95
N LYS A 220 -0.23 -15.46 8.82
CA LYS A 220 -0.03 -16.88 9.16
C LYS A 220 1.14 -17.54 8.41
N HIS A 221 1.43 -17.10 7.19
CA HIS A 221 2.50 -17.67 6.36
C HIS A 221 3.88 -17.11 6.73
N HIS A 222 3.94 -15.94 7.36
CA HIS A 222 5.19 -15.25 7.70
C HIS A 222 5.56 -15.29 9.18
N ARG A 223 4.81 -16.04 10.03
CA ARG A 223 5.15 -16.19 11.47
C ARG A 223 6.54 -16.76 11.69
N LYS A 224 6.92 -17.79 10.91
CA LYS A 224 8.27 -18.38 11.00
C LYS A 224 9.37 -17.37 10.67
N TYR A 225 9.11 -16.49 9.70
CA TYR A 225 10.04 -15.40 9.36
C TYR A 225 10.16 -14.39 10.50
N LEU A 226 9.06 -13.99 11.13
CA LEU A 226 9.11 -13.12 12.32
C LEU A 226 9.95 -13.74 13.44
N GLU A 227 9.76 -15.02 13.72
CA GLU A 227 10.56 -15.71 14.76
C GLU A 227 12.04 -15.79 14.37
N SER A 228 12.36 -16.03 13.11
CA SER A 228 13.76 -15.98 12.63
C SER A 228 14.40 -14.59 12.78
N LEU A 229 13.62 -13.50 12.60
CA LEU A 229 14.10 -12.14 12.86
C LEU A 229 14.37 -11.88 14.33
N LYS A 230 13.56 -12.42 15.24
CA LYS A 230 13.79 -12.30 16.69
C LYS A 230 15.04 -13.05 17.12
N VAL A 231 15.25 -14.27 16.61
CA VAL A 231 16.49 -15.04 16.84
C VAL A 231 17.70 -14.28 16.31
N LEU A 232 17.63 -13.75 15.08
CA LEU A 232 18.71 -12.94 14.49
C LEU A 232 19.01 -11.71 15.35
N ALA A 233 17.97 -11.02 15.82
CA ALA A 233 18.13 -9.85 16.69
C ALA A 233 18.85 -10.21 18.01
N SER A 234 18.42 -11.30 18.65
CA SER A 234 19.03 -11.78 19.91
C SER A 234 20.50 -12.19 19.76
N SER A 235 20.89 -12.67 18.57
CA SER A 235 22.27 -13.07 18.30
C SER A 235 23.21 -11.92 17.96
N LEU A 236 22.67 -10.80 17.43
CA LEU A 236 23.48 -9.71 16.90
C LEU A 236 23.46 -8.44 17.77
N ILE A 237 22.39 -8.23 18.55
CA ILE A 237 22.17 -6.98 19.28
C ILE A 237 22.48 -7.20 20.76
N PRO A 238 23.56 -6.61 21.29
CA PRO A 238 23.98 -6.81 22.69
C PRO A 238 22.97 -6.27 23.71
N ARG A 239 22.18 -5.25 23.34
CA ARG A 239 21.14 -4.65 24.18
C ARG A 239 19.76 -4.94 23.60
N PRO A 240 19.08 -5.99 24.05
CA PRO A 240 17.75 -6.38 23.52
C PRO A 240 16.72 -5.24 23.52
N SER A 241 16.81 -4.32 24.47
CA SER A 241 15.92 -3.15 24.58
C SER A 241 16.14 -2.10 23.49
N SER A 242 17.15 -2.23 22.64
CA SER A 242 17.38 -1.30 21.54
C SER A 242 16.65 -1.67 20.25
N LEU A 243 16.08 -2.88 20.16
CA LEU A 243 15.24 -3.32 19.05
C LEU A 243 13.86 -3.74 19.54
N ILE A 244 12.83 -3.10 19.01
CA ILE A 244 11.44 -3.29 19.40
C ILE A 244 10.64 -3.85 18.21
N PHE A 245 10.02 -5.01 18.39
CA PHE A 245 8.99 -5.53 17.49
C PHE A 245 7.63 -5.05 18.00
N ALA A 246 7.19 -3.88 17.52
CA ALA A 246 5.98 -3.19 18.00
C ALA A 246 4.66 -3.88 17.58
N GLY A 247 4.73 -4.90 16.71
CA GLY A 247 3.54 -5.55 16.19
C GLY A 247 2.69 -4.63 15.31
N GLN A 248 1.47 -5.05 15.04
CA GLN A 248 0.54 -4.27 14.24
C GLN A 248 -0.03 -3.12 15.06
N GLN A 249 0.09 -1.88 14.55
CA GLN A 249 -0.44 -0.67 15.15
C GLN A 249 -1.60 -0.10 14.33
N THR A 250 -2.51 0.61 14.97
CA THR A 250 -3.67 1.25 14.32
C THR A 250 -3.43 2.73 14.03
N LYS A 251 -2.73 3.43 14.94
CA LYS A 251 -2.39 4.85 14.83
C LYS A 251 -0.98 5.01 14.24
N ILE A 252 -0.88 4.83 12.92
CA ILE A 252 0.40 4.89 12.19
C ILE A 252 1.02 6.29 12.20
N PRO A 253 0.26 7.40 12.02
CA PRO A 253 0.82 8.75 12.13
C PRO A 253 1.54 8.99 13.45
N GLU A 254 0.94 8.58 14.57
CA GLU A 254 1.51 8.69 15.93
C GLU A 254 2.78 7.86 16.06
N CYS A 255 2.79 6.64 15.50
CA CYS A 255 4.02 5.83 15.46
C CYS A 255 5.13 6.54 14.67
N ILE A 256 4.80 7.07 13.47
CA ILE A 256 5.77 7.81 12.64
C ILE A 256 6.32 9.02 13.38
N SER A 257 5.51 9.72 14.16
CA SER A 257 5.93 10.91 14.89
C SER A 257 7.04 10.62 15.92
N ILE A 258 7.06 9.41 16.50
CA ILE A 258 8.09 8.97 17.45
C ILE A 258 9.47 8.81 16.78
N ALA A 259 9.49 8.51 15.48
CA ALA A 259 10.73 8.24 14.76
C ALA A 259 11.49 9.52 14.36
N ASP A 260 12.80 9.44 14.33
CA ASP A 260 13.68 10.46 13.73
C ASP A 260 13.91 10.16 12.25
N GLU A 261 13.93 8.88 11.87
CA GLU A 261 14.14 8.42 10.49
C GLU A 261 13.23 7.21 10.21
N ILE A 262 12.58 7.21 9.06
CA ILE A 262 11.86 6.03 8.56
C ILE A 262 12.75 5.29 7.57
N VAL A 263 12.81 3.96 7.69
CA VAL A 263 13.61 3.11 6.79
C VAL A 263 12.71 2.15 6.03
N SER A 264 12.75 2.25 4.71
CA SER A 264 12.24 1.21 3.81
C SER A 264 13.39 0.26 3.46
N ALA A 265 13.47 -0.86 4.17
CA ALA A 265 14.60 -1.79 4.09
C ALA A 265 14.54 -2.74 2.88
N ASN A 266 13.56 -2.59 2.01
CA ASN A 266 13.40 -3.42 0.82
C ASN A 266 14.55 -3.22 -0.17
N THR A 267 15.39 -4.24 -0.31
CA THR A 267 16.59 -4.18 -1.18
C THR A 267 16.55 -5.18 -2.32
N THR A 268 15.64 -6.16 -2.31
CA THR A 268 15.64 -7.31 -3.22
C THR A 268 14.60 -7.19 -4.33
N LYS A 269 13.42 -6.64 -4.04
CA LYS A 269 12.36 -6.41 -5.03
C LYS A 269 11.92 -4.96 -5.00
N PRO A 270 11.83 -4.29 -6.17
CA PRO A 270 11.35 -2.92 -6.20
C PRO A 270 9.89 -2.85 -5.71
N GLU A 271 9.62 -1.88 -4.85
CA GLU A 271 8.24 -1.51 -4.56
C GLU A 271 7.66 -0.73 -5.73
N THR A 272 6.39 -0.98 -5.99
CA THR A 272 5.71 -0.35 -7.14
C THR A 272 5.36 1.10 -6.90
N PHE A 273 5.35 1.56 -5.63
CA PHE A 273 5.10 2.97 -5.32
C PHE A 273 5.81 3.43 -4.04
N GLY A 274 5.52 2.83 -2.88
CA GLY A 274 6.09 3.23 -1.58
C GLY A 274 5.13 4.08 -0.76
N LEU A 275 3.96 3.53 -0.40
CA LEU A 275 2.99 4.21 0.45
C LEU A 275 3.62 4.68 1.77
N SER A 276 4.40 3.83 2.44
CA SER A 276 5.08 4.20 3.69
C SER A 276 6.06 5.37 3.55
N VAL A 277 6.59 5.59 2.34
CA VAL A 277 7.48 6.73 2.05
C VAL A 277 6.68 8.03 2.02
N ILE A 278 5.56 8.07 1.27
CA ILE A 278 4.73 9.28 1.23
C ILE A 278 4.04 9.54 2.57
N GLU A 279 3.69 8.50 3.34
CA GLU A 279 3.16 8.63 4.70
C GLU A 279 4.19 9.26 5.65
N ALA A 280 5.45 8.83 5.58
CA ALA A 280 6.53 9.41 6.37
C ALA A 280 6.81 10.87 5.98
N TYR A 281 6.88 11.16 4.69
CA TYR A 281 7.06 12.53 4.20
C TYR A 281 5.88 13.45 4.55
N ALA A 282 4.64 12.95 4.53
CA ALA A 282 3.47 13.70 5.00
C ALA A 282 3.58 14.08 6.48
N MET A 283 4.23 13.24 7.28
CA MET A 283 4.57 13.50 8.68
C MET A 283 5.89 14.29 8.86
N ASN A 284 6.42 14.83 7.76
CA ASN A 284 7.68 15.58 7.72
C ASN A 284 8.89 14.80 8.27
N LYS A 285 8.89 13.45 8.11
CA LYS A 285 9.99 12.60 8.55
C LYS A 285 10.88 12.19 7.38
N PRO A 286 12.22 12.26 7.55
CA PRO A 286 13.16 11.81 6.53
C PRO A 286 13.03 10.30 6.31
N VAL A 287 13.22 9.88 5.06
CA VAL A 287 13.16 8.48 4.68
C VAL A 287 14.49 8.03 4.09
N ARG A 288 14.99 6.92 4.60
CA ARG A 288 16.10 6.19 4.00
C ARG A 288 15.58 4.94 3.31
N ALA A 289 15.80 4.86 2.01
CA ALA A 289 15.37 3.75 1.17
C ALA A 289 16.36 3.53 0.01
N LYS A 290 16.41 2.31 -0.50
CA LYS A 290 17.08 2.05 -1.77
C LYS A 290 16.27 2.69 -2.90
N ARG A 291 16.92 3.54 -3.70
CA ARG A 291 16.29 4.23 -4.82
C ARG A 291 16.11 3.28 -6.01
N PHE A 292 15.06 2.47 -6.00
CA PHE A 292 14.70 1.65 -7.14
C PHE A 292 13.19 1.40 -7.20
N GLY A 293 12.65 1.18 -8.40
CA GLY A 293 11.21 1.04 -8.62
C GLY A 293 10.44 2.33 -8.33
N GLY A 294 9.19 2.20 -7.92
CA GLY A 294 8.31 3.33 -7.63
C GLY A 294 8.77 4.20 -6.45
N VAL A 295 9.54 3.64 -5.50
CA VAL A 295 10.13 4.42 -4.39
C VAL A 295 11.11 5.48 -4.93
N ALA A 296 11.91 5.12 -5.93
CA ALA A 296 12.83 6.08 -6.56
C ALA A 296 12.06 7.27 -7.17
N GLU A 297 10.96 6.98 -7.88
CA GLU A 297 10.12 8.01 -8.50
C GLU A 297 9.50 8.95 -7.45
N VAL A 298 9.02 8.39 -6.34
CA VAL A 298 8.44 9.18 -5.24
C VAL A 298 9.50 10.10 -4.61
N MET A 299 10.67 9.55 -4.27
CA MET A 299 11.75 10.34 -3.65
C MET A 299 12.23 11.45 -4.58
N GLU A 300 12.45 11.14 -5.86
CA GLU A 300 12.87 12.10 -6.87
C GLU A 300 11.83 13.20 -7.10
N ALA A 301 10.54 12.84 -7.15
CA ALA A 301 9.45 13.80 -7.31
C ALA A 301 9.38 14.77 -6.11
N VAL A 302 9.53 14.26 -4.89
CA VAL A 302 9.54 15.09 -3.67
C VAL A 302 10.74 16.03 -3.65
N GLU A 303 11.94 15.56 -4.01
CA GLU A 303 13.15 16.39 -4.11
C GLU A 303 13.00 17.50 -5.17
N LYS A 304 12.45 17.14 -6.35
CA LYS A 304 12.22 18.11 -7.45
C LYS A 304 11.09 19.10 -7.19
N ALA A 305 10.21 18.83 -6.23
CA ALA A 305 9.09 19.73 -5.92
C ALA A 305 9.55 21.09 -5.37
N GLY A 306 10.77 21.21 -4.87
CA GLY A 306 11.36 22.46 -4.41
C GLY A 306 10.57 23.14 -3.29
N LYS A 307 9.88 22.37 -2.44
CA LYS A 307 9.07 22.89 -1.34
C LYS A 307 9.89 23.00 -0.06
N PRO A 308 9.57 23.97 0.83
CA PRO A 308 10.29 24.17 2.09
C PRO A 308 10.31 22.93 2.99
N THR A 309 9.26 22.14 2.99
CA THR A 309 9.14 20.93 3.80
C THR A 309 8.78 19.70 2.98
N LEU A 310 9.12 18.52 3.48
CA LEU A 310 8.72 17.23 2.88
C LEU A 310 7.20 17.08 2.80
N ARG A 311 6.50 17.56 3.85
CA ARG A 311 5.04 17.57 3.90
C ARG A 311 4.44 18.40 2.77
N GLU A 312 4.88 19.63 2.60
CA GLU A 312 4.38 20.51 1.53
C GLU A 312 4.62 19.90 0.14
N ALA A 313 5.78 19.30 -0.08
CA ALA A 313 6.07 18.58 -1.32
C ALA A 313 5.08 17.43 -1.54
N VAL A 314 4.86 16.58 -0.55
CA VAL A 314 3.93 15.45 -0.65
C VAL A 314 2.48 15.90 -0.83
N VAL A 315 2.03 16.89 -0.10
CA VAL A 315 0.67 17.44 -0.25
C VAL A 315 0.47 17.96 -1.67
N SER A 316 1.46 18.64 -2.26
CA SER A 316 1.37 19.17 -3.62
C SER A 316 1.37 18.09 -4.71
N LEU A 317 1.87 16.89 -4.44
CA LEU A 317 2.04 15.81 -5.42
C LEU A 317 1.04 14.66 -5.24
N TYR A 318 0.69 14.34 -3.98
CA TYR A 318 0.02 13.10 -3.60
C TYR A 318 -1.22 13.32 -2.72
N ALA A 319 -1.80 14.53 -2.70
CA ALA A 319 -3.07 14.76 -2.02
C ALA A 319 -4.21 13.94 -2.66
N PRO A 320 -5.22 13.48 -1.89
CA PRO A 320 -6.31 12.66 -2.40
C PRO A 320 -7.08 13.30 -3.56
N CYS A 321 -7.25 14.63 -3.56
CA CYS A 321 -7.93 15.34 -4.65
C CYS A 321 -7.21 15.22 -6.00
N LEU A 322 -5.88 15.12 -6.01
CA LEU A 322 -5.11 14.94 -7.24
C LEU A 322 -5.27 13.53 -7.82
N GLN A 323 -5.25 12.52 -6.96
CA GLN A 323 -5.53 11.14 -7.38
C GLN A 323 -6.96 11.04 -7.90
N ALA A 324 -7.95 11.60 -7.18
CA ALA A 324 -9.34 11.64 -7.60
C ALA A 324 -9.52 12.26 -8.98
N LYS A 325 -8.94 13.44 -9.22
CA LYS A 325 -9.03 14.13 -10.51
C LYS A 325 -8.49 13.27 -11.67
N ARG A 326 -7.32 12.64 -11.48
CA ARG A 326 -6.71 11.75 -12.49
C ARG A 326 -7.55 10.49 -12.71
N THR A 327 -8.08 9.92 -11.63
CA THR A 327 -8.94 8.73 -11.68
C THR A 327 -10.24 9.01 -12.41
N LEU A 328 -10.91 10.13 -12.11
CA LEU A 328 -12.12 10.55 -12.80
C LEU A 328 -11.90 10.77 -14.31
N SER A 329 -10.76 11.34 -14.68
CA SER A 329 -10.39 11.48 -16.10
C SER A 329 -10.26 10.11 -16.78
N ALA A 330 -9.58 9.15 -16.14
CA ALA A 330 -9.43 7.79 -16.69
C ALA A 330 -10.77 7.03 -16.75
N TYR A 331 -11.66 7.24 -15.77
CA TYR A 331 -12.98 6.61 -15.77
C TYR A 331 -13.85 7.13 -16.90
N ARG A 332 -13.90 8.45 -17.10
CA ARG A 332 -14.61 9.05 -18.23
C ARG A 332 -14.07 8.57 -19.57
N GLU A 333 -12.76 8.57 -19.72
CA GLU A 333 -12.11 8.03 -20.92
C GLU A 333 -12.51 6.57 -21.19
N ALA A 334 -12.55 5.70 -20.16
CA ALA A 334 -12.96 4.30 -20.33
C ALA A 334 -14.43 4.18 -20.74
N LEU A 335 -15.29 5.08 -20.27
CA LEU A 335 -16.72 5.11 -20.64
C LEU A 335 -16.92 5.62 -22.09
N ASP A 336 -16.09 6.57 -22.53
CA ASP A 336 -16.16 7.17 -23.87
C ASP A 336 -15.51 6.29 -24.96
N MET A 337 -14.80 5.21 -24.59
CA MET A 337 -14.23 4.25 -25.56
C MET A 337 -15.37 3.50 -26.30
N VAL A 338 -15.57 3.79 -27.56
CA VAL A 338 -16.57 3.15 -28.45
C VAL A 338 -16.02 1.84 -29.02
#